data_387c904334caebd27b90692075259253
#
_entry.id   387c904334caebd27b90692075259253
#
_cell.length_a   1.000
_cell.length_b   1.000
_cell.length_c   1.000
_cell.angle_alpha   90.00
_cell.angle_beta   90.00
_cell.angle_gamma   90.00
#
_symmetry.space_group_name_H-M   'P 1'
#
loop_
_entity.id
_entity.type
_entity.pdbx_description
1 polymer ?
#
loop_
_entity_poly.entity_id
_entity_poly.type
_entity_poly.pdbx_seq_one_letter_code
_entity_poly.pdbx_strand_id
1 'polypeptide(L)'
;AEGSPVPAKAGAQDPLQAELFRHRFMAIAEQMGEQLRQSSRSVNIRERLDFSCALFDAMGALVANAPHIPVHLGSMGDSVRDLLAQVANGDVAPLQPGDTLLSNDPFHGGTHLPDITAISPVFCNGDQPSFFVASRGHHADVGGIAPGSMPSFSRTIADEGLLLRNQLFVRQGRVLAADLEAVW
;
A
#
# COMPACT_ATOMS: atom_id res chain seq x y z
N ALA A 1 51.85 1.91 22.28
CA ALA A 1 51.18 2.21 21.02
C ALA A 1 50.18 1.07 20.76
N GLU A 2 48.96 1.25 21.24
CA GLU A 2 47.84 0.36 21.01
C GLU A 2 47.17 0.72 19.69
N GLY A 3 47.18 -0.20 18.73
CA GLY A 3 46.53 -0.05 17.43
C GLY A 3 45.02 -0.04 17.60
N SER A 4 44.38 1.04 17.20
CA SER A 4 42.92 1.13 17.08
C SER A 4 42.41 0.04 16.14
N PRO A 5 41.28 -0.63 16.48
CA PRO A 5 40.71 -1.66 15.60
C PRO A 5 40.20 -0.99 14.31
N VAL A 6 40.68 -1.49 13.19
CA VAL A 6 40.16 -1.12 11.85
C VAL A 6 38.69 -1.50 11.81
N PRO A 7 37.77 -0.56 11.43
CA PRO A 7 36.37 -0.91 11.30
C PRO A 7 36.21 -2.01 10.23
N ALA A 8 35.50 -3.08 10.58
CA ALA A 8 35.17 -4.14 9.65
C ALA A 8 34.48 -3.51 8.43
N LYS A 9 35.01 -3.75 7.23
CA LYS A 9 34.35 -3.39 5.97
C LYS A 9 32.95 -4.01 6.00
N ALA A 10 31.92 -3.20 5.82
CA ALA A 10 30.57 -3.67 5.56
C ALA A 10 30.68 -4.74 4.48
N GLY A 11 30.29 -5.97 4.84
CA GLY A 11 30.50 -7.15 3.99
C GLY A 11 29.92 -6.87 2.61
N ALA A 12 30.66 -7.18 1.57
CA ALA A 12 30.17 -7.18 0.20
C ALA A 12 28.92 -8.09 0.20
N GLN A 13 27.75 -7.50 -0.11
CA GLN A 13 26.52 -8.27 -0.21
C GLN A 13 26.75 -9.39 -1.24
N ASP A 14 26.51 -10.62 -0.85
CA ASP A 14 26.59 -11.76 -1.78
C ASP A 14 25.55 -11.56 -2.90
N PRO A 15 25.97 -11.40 -4.16
CA PRO A 15 25.06 -11.15 -5.26
C PRO A 15 24.00 -12.26 -5.41
N LEU A 16 24.37 -13.50 -5.09
CA LEU A 16 23.45 -14.65 -5.14
C LEU A 16 22.36 -14.53 -4.05
N GLN A 17 22.75 -14.10 -2.85
CA GLN A 17 21.80 -13.87 -1.77
C GLN A 17 20.83 -12.71 -2.09
N ALA A 18 21.33 -11.62 -2.64
CA ALA A 18 20.50 -10.50 -3.05
C ALA A 18 19.48 -10.91 -4.13
N GLU A 19 19.91 -11.70 -5.12
CA GLU A 19 19.03 -12.21 -6.17
C GLU A 19 17.96 -13.17 -5.62
N LEU A 20 18.33 -14.04 -4.67
CA LEU A 20 17.39 -14.93 -3.99
C LEU A 20 16.30 -14.14 -3.24
N PHE A 21 16.68 -13.09 -2.51
CA PHE A 21 15.70 -12.23 -1.83
C PHE A 21 14.82 -11.49 -2.81
N ARG A 22 15.37 -10.97 -3.90
CA ARG A 22 14.59 -10.30 -4.95
C ARG A 22 13.49 -11.23 -5.48
N HIS A 23 13.82 -12.48 -5.83
CA HIS A 23 12.85 -13.45 -6.31
C HIS A 23 11.79 -13.80 -5.24
N ARG A 24 12.19 -13.94 -3.98
CA ARG A 24 11.25 -14.22 -2.89
C ARG A 24 10.26 -13.07 -2.68
N PHE A 25 10.72 -11.82 -2.69
CA PHE A 25 9.85 -10.66 -2.55
C PHE A 25 8.90 -10.50 -3.76
N MET A 26 9.38 -10.76 -4.97
CA MET A 26 8.50 -10.79 -6.16
C MET A 26 7.42 -11.87 -6.03
N ALA A 27 7.78 -13.08 -5.61
CA ALA A 27 6.81 -14.16 -5.40
C ALA A 27 5.76 -13.81 -4.33
N ILE A 28 6.12 -13.07 -3.28
CA ILE A 28 5.16 -12.56 -2.29
C ILE A 28 4.18 -11.59 -2.95
N ALA A 29 4.67 -10.62 -3.74
CA ALA A 29 3.81 -9.68 -4.45
C ALA A 29 2.85 -10.37 -5.43
N GLU A 30 3.33 -11.41 -6.14
CA GLU A 30 2.50 -12.24 -7.04
C GLU A 30 1.41 -12.99 -6.26
N GLN A 31 1.75 -13.60 -5.12
CA GLN A 31 0.79 -14.28 -4.26
C GLN A 31 -0.27 -13.31 -3.70
N MET A 32 0.13 -12.11 -3.29
CA MET A 32 -0.79 -11.06 -2.85
C MET A 32 -1.80 -10.73 -3.97
N GLY A 33 -1.31 -10.56 -5.20
CA GLY A 33 -2.15 -10.28 -6.37
C GLY A 33 -3.13 -11.40 -6.67
N GLU A 34 -2.69 -12.65 -6.61
CA GLU A 34 -3.57 -13.81 -6.85
C GLU A 34 -4.65 -13.92 -5.76
N GLN A 35 -4.30 -13.68 -4.49
CA GLN A 35 -5.28 -13.65 -3.39
C GLN A 35 -6.31 -12.52 -3.58
N LEU A 36 -5.85 -11.32 -3.96
CA LEU A 36 -6.74 -10.19 -4.25
C LEU A 36 -7.70 -10.54 -5.38
N ARG A 37 -7.20 -11.11 -6.48
CA ARG A 37 -7.99 -11.53 -7.62
C ARG A 37 -9.06 -12.56 -7.25
N GLN A 38 -8.69 -13.59 -6.47
CA GLN A 38 -9.60 -14.68 -6.08
C GLN A 38 -10.65 -14.23 -5.08
N SER A 39 -10.31 -13.34 -4.15
CA SER A 39 -11.22 -12.88 -3.10
C SER A 39 -12.12 -11.71 -3.52
N SER A 40 -11.71 -10.95 -4.55
CA SER A 40 -12.45 -9.78 -5.00
C SER A 40 -13.78 -10.13 -5.66
N ARG A 41 -14.79 -9.27 -5.44
CA ARG A 41 -16.06 -9.27 -6.17
C ARG A 41 -16.07 -8.29 -7.35
N SER A 42 -15.11 -7.37 -7.39
CA SER A 42 -14.98 -6.41 -8.50
C SER A 42 -14.60 -7.12 -9.80
N VAL A 43 -15.38 -6.89 -10.85
CA VAL A 43 -15.08 -7.37 -12.22
C VAL A 43 -13.76 -6.79 -12.72
N ASN A 44 -13.47 -5.53 -12.38
CA ASN A 44 -12.22 -4.87 -12.76
C ASN A 44 -11.00 -5.60 -12.18
N ILE A 45 -11.06 -5.98 -10.92
CA ILE A 45 -9.97 -6.71 -10.25
C ILE A 45 -9.91 -8.17 -10.74
N ARG A 46 -11.04 -8.89 -10.77
CA ARG A 46 -11.05 -10.33 -11.08
C ARG A 46 -10.77 -10.66 -12.54
N GLU A 47 -11.38 -9.90 -13.46
CA GLU A 47 -11.41 -10.25 -14.90
C GLU A 47 -10.48 -9.35 -15.70
N ARG A 48 -10.42 -8.06 -15.38
CA ARG A 48 -9.55 -7.11 -16.08
C ARG A 48 -8.16 -7.01 -15.49
N LEU A 49 -7.93 -7.61 -14.30
CA LEU A 49 -6.67 -7.58 -13.55
C LEU A 49 -6.22 -6.15 -13.25
N ASP A 50 -7.20 -5.25 -13.02
CA ASP A 50 -6.95 -3.84 -12.76
C ASP A 50 -6.59 -3.62 -11.29
N PHE A 51 -5.40 -4.06 -10.94
CA PHE A 51 -4.83 -3.95 -9.61
C PHE A 51 -3.29 -4.05 -9.66
N SER A 52 -2.65 -3.70 -8.57
CA SER A 52 -1.21 -3.85 -8.36
C SER A 52 -0.90 -4.21 -6.92
N CYS A 53 0.12 -5.06 -6.73
CA CYS A 53 0.64 -5.44 -5.42
C CYS A 53 2.14 -5.19 -5.38
N ALA A 54 2.62 -4.62 -4.28
CA ALA A 54 4.02 -4.27 -4.12
C ALA A 54 4.45 -4.32 -2.65
N LEU A 55 5.77 -4.46 -2.45
CA LEU A 55 6.45 -4.37 -1.17
C LEU A 55 7.33 -3.12 -1.18
N PHE A 56 7.36 -2.42 -0.06
CA PHE A 56 8.15 -1.23 0.17
C PHE A 56 9.01 -1.42 1.43
N ASP A 57 10.17 -0.78 1.46
CA ASP A 57 11.00 -0.73 2.66
C ASP A 57 10.41 0.19 3.75
N ALA A 58 11.09 0.29 4.87
CA ALA A 58 10.69 1.13 6.00
C ALA A 58 10.59 2.64 5.66
N MET A 59 11.16 3.07 4.54
CA MET A 59 11.15 4.46 4.06
C MET A 59 10.16 4.69 2.91
N GLY A 60 9.40 3.65 2.50
CA GLY A 60 8.47 3.72 1.39
C GLY A 60 9.11 3.64 0.01
N ALA A 61 10.37 3.16 -0.08
CA ALA A 61 10.99 2.86 -1.36
C ALA A 61 10.56 1.47 -1.85
N LEU A 62 10.31 1.34 -3.16
CA LEU A 62 9.88 0.08 -3.76
C LEU A 62 10.97 -0.98 -3.65
N VAL A 63 10.63 -2.12 -3.05
CA VAL A 63 11.51 -3.30 -2.95
C VAL A 63 11.20 -4.32 -4.04
N ALA A 64 9.91 -4.64 -4.21
CA ALA A 64 9.45 -5.59 -5.21
C ALA A 64 8.00 -5.33 -5.58
N ASN A 65 7.63 -5.71 -6.80
CA ASN A 65 6.26 -5.66 -7.28
C ASN A 65 5.96 -6.89 -8.14
N ALA A 66 4.69 -7.25 -8.23
CA ALA A 66 4.22 -8.21 -9.21
C ALA A 66 4.09 -7.55 -10.60
N PRO A 67 4.15 -8.31 -11.70
CA PRO A 67 4.01 -7.81 -13.07
C PRO A 67 2.55 -7.46 -13.39
N HIS A 68 1.96 -6.55 -12.63
CA HIS A 68 0.62 -6.02 -12.81
C HIS A 68 0.67 -4.65 -13.51
N ILE A 69 -0.40 -3.84 -13.39
CA ILE A 69 -0.53 -2.58 -14.11
C ILE A 69 0.55 -1.58 -13.66
N PRO A 70 1.47 -1.15 -14.54
CA PRO A 70 2.60 -0.31 -14.16
C PRO A 70 2.19 1.09 -13.64
N VAL A 71 1.06 1.64 -14.10
CA VAL A 71 0.63 3.00 -13.75
C VAL A 71 0.39 3.16 -12.24
N HIS A 72 -0.07 2.12 -11.56
CA HIS A 72 -0.28 2.16 -10.13
C HIS A 72 1.02 2.22 -9.33
N LEU A 73 2.07 1.56 -9.81
CA LEU A 73 3.32 1.38 -9.08
C LEU A 73 4.07 2.68 -8.84
N GLY A 74 4.01 3.60 -9.80
CA GLY A 74 4.70 4.89 -9.70
C GLY A 74 4.25 5.75 -8.51
N SER A 75 2.97 5.68 -8.14
CA SER A 75 2.38 6.48 -7.07
C SER A 75 2.17 5.73 -5.75
N MET A 76 2.19 4.39 -5.74
CA MET A 76 1.99 3.62 -4.50
C MET A 76 3.06 3.90 -3.44
N GLY A 77 4.31 4.13 -3.86
CA GLY A 77 5.37 4.54 -2.95
C GLY A 77 5.10 5.90 -2.30
N ASP A 78 4.47 6.82 -3.03
CA ASP A 78 4.04 8.11 -2.48
C ASP A 78 2.94 7.95 -1.43
N SER A 79 1.99 7.02 -1.64
CA SER A 79 0.98 6.69 -0.62
C SER A 79 1.61 6.17 0.67
N VAL A 80 2.64 5.31 0.58
CA VAL A 80 3.35 4.81 1.78
C VAL A 80 4.12 5.95 2.46
N ARG A 81 4.79 6.82 1.71
CA ARG A 81 5.51 7.99 2.27
C ARG A 81 4.56 9.01 2.92
N ASP A 82 3.39 9.25 2.32
CA ASP A 82 2.35 10.10 2.93
C ASP A 82 1.86 9.52 4.26
N LEU A 83 1.59 8.20 4.31
CA LEU A 83 1.25 7.52 5.56
C LEU A 83 2.33 7.70 6.63
N LEU A 84 3.60 7.50 6.28
CA LEU A 84 4.72 7.69 7.20
C LEU A 84 4.82 9.12 7.71
N ALA A 85 4.61 10.11 6.85
CA ALA A 85 4.59 11.52 7.22
C ALA A 85 3.45 11.84 8.19
N GLN A 86 2.24 11.31 7.96
CA GLN A 86 1.09 11.51 8.85
C GLN A 86 1.29 10.84 10.21
N VAL A 87 1.92 9.66 10.27
CA VAL A 87 2.31 9.02 11.54
C VAL A 87 3.33 9.87 12.29
N ALA A 88 4.34 10.39 11.60
CA ALA A 88 5.38 11.24 12.19
C ALA A 88 4.83 12.57 12.71
N ASN A 89 3.82 13.13 12.06
CA ASN A 89 3.17 14.38 12.47
C ASN A 89 2.10 14.18 13.56
N GLY A 90 1.71 12.93 13.86
CA GLY A 90 0.67 12.59 14.83
C GLY A 90 -0.76 12.67 14.27
N ASP A 91 -0.92 12.85 12.96
CA ASP A 91 -2.24 12.84 12.27
C ASP A 91 -2.83 11.43 12.20
N VAL A 92 -1.96 10.43 12.11
CA VAL A 92 -2.28 8.99 12.19
C VAL A 92 -1.61 8.41 13.43
N ALA A 93 -2.36 7.61 14.19
CA ALA A 93 -1.83 6.94 15.38
C ALA A 93 -0.67 6.00 15.02
N PRO A 94 0.27 5.75 15.96
CA PRO A 94 1.37 4.81 15.74
C PRO A 94 0.87 3.45 15.23
N LEU A 95 1.51 2.98 14.17
CA LEU A 95 1.17 1.71 13.52
C LEU A 95 1.46 0.52 14.44
N GLN A 96 0.61 -0.49 14.36
CA GLN A 96 0.73 -1.72 15.14
C GLN A 96 0.77 -2.95 14.21
N PRO A 97 1.38 -4.07 14.64
CA PRO A 97 1.28 -5.33 13.92
C PRO A 97 -0.18 -5.70 13.64
N GLY A 98 -0.47 -6.03 12.38
CA GLY A 98 -1.81 -6.40 11.95
C GLY A 98 -2.75 -5.24 11.64
N ASP A 99 -2.24 -4.01 11.59
CA ASP A 99 -3.00 -2.86 11.08
C ASP A 99 -3.07 -2.88 9.55
N THR A 100 -4.14 -2.31 9.00
CA THR A 100 -4.27 -1.99 7.59
C THR A 100 -5.00 -0.66 7.45
N LEU A 101 -4.44 0.22 6.63
CA LEU A 101 -5.02 1.52 6.34
C LEU A 101 -5.43 1.59 4.87
N LEU A 102 -6.50 2.34 4.58
CA LEU A 102 -6.98 2.58 3.23
C LEU A 102 -6.71 4.03 2.81
N SER A 103 -6.28 4.21 1.57
CA SER A 103 -6.11 5.53 0.96
C SER A 103 -6.44 5.49 -0.53
N ASN A 104 -7.06 6.58 -1.02
CA ASN A 104 -7.29 6.80 -2.44
C ASN A 104 -7.11 8.27 -2.84
N ASP A 105 -6.61 9.11 -1.93
CA ASP A 105 -6.45 10.54 -2.15
C ASP A 105 -5.45 10.83 -3.29
N PRO A 106 -5.90 11.39 -4.44
CA PRO A 106 -5.05 11.63 -5.59
C PRO A 106 -3.96 12.68 -5.34
N PHE A 107 -4.10 13.51 -4.32
CA PHE A 107 -3.10 14.50 -3.92
C PHE A 107 -2.06 13.95 -2.93
N HIS A 108 -2.25 12.72 -2.45
CA HIS A 108 -1.43 12.06 -1.43
C HIS A 108 -1.02 10.65 -1.86
N GLY A 109 -0.54 10.52 -3.10
CA GLY A 109 -0.05 9.26 -3.66
C GLY A 109 -1.13 8.36 -4.27
N GLY A 110 -2.41 8.77 -4.27
CA GLY A 110 -3.46 8.13 -5.04
C GLY A 110 -3.38 8.48 -6.53
N THR A 111 -4.23 7.86 -7.34
CA THR A 111 -4.41 8.15 -8.76
C THR A 111 -5.76 8.82 -9.00
N HIS A 112 -6.84 8.13 -8.68
CA HIS A 112 -8.22 8.63 -8.66
C HIS A 112 -9.02 7.83 -7.63
N LEU A 113 -10.19 8.31 -7.21
CA LEU A 113 -10.89 7.74 -6.05
C LEU A 113 -11.21 6.24 -6.15
N PRO A 114 -11.58 5.68 -7.33
CA PRO A 114 -11.82 4.24 -7.46
C PRO A 114 -10.60 3.34 -7.20
N ASP A 115 -9.38 3.87 -7.27
CA ASP A 115 -8.14 3.14 -7.00
C ASP A 115 -7.82 3.12 -5.51
N ILE A 116 -8.53 2.28 -4.75
CA ILE A 116 -8.30 2.17 -3.31
C ILE A 116 -7.02 1.37 -3.05
N THR A 117 -6.14 1.96 -2.25
CA THR A 117 -4.88 1.35 -1.80
C THR A 117 -5.01 0.90 -0.36
N ALA A 118 -4.79 -0.39 -0.10
CA ALA A 118 -4.64 -0.95 1.23
C ALA A 118 -3.15 -1.04 1.56
N ILE A 119 -2.73 -0.45 2.69
CA ILE A 119 -1.34 -0.43 3.16
C ILE A 119 -1.26 -1.10 4.51
N SER A 120 -0.41 -2.11 4.65
CA SER A 120 -0.18 -2.82 5.90
C SER A 120 1.30 -2.80 6.29
N PRO A 121 1.63 -2.36 7.53
CA PRO A 121 2.99 -2.43 8.05
C PRO A 121 3.36 -3.87 8.39
N VAL A 122 4.61 -4.24 8.13
CA VAL A 122 5.20 -5.53 8.47
C VAL A 122 6.32 -5.33 9.48
N PHE A 123 6.17 -5.93 10.65
CA PHE A 123 7.13 -5.87 11.75
C PHE A 123 7.92 -7.18 11.80
N CYS A 124 9.24 -7.11 11.67
CA CYS A 124 10.11 -8.29 11.78
C CYS A 124 10.73 -8.41 13.18
N ASN A 125 11.44 -7.35 13.61
CA ASN A 125 12.12 -7.32 14.90
C ASN A 125 12.06 -5.88 15.44
N GLY A 126 11.31 -5.65 16.51
CA GLY A 126 11.21 -4.33 17.16
C GLY A 126 9.85 -3.64 16.91
N ASP A 127 9.78 -2.38 17.37
CA ASP A 127 8.55 -1.59 17.47
C ASP A 127 8.28 -0.71 16.23
N GLN A 128 9.14 -0.81 15.20
CA GLN A 128 8.98 -0.07 13.96
C GLN A 128 8.76 -1.03 12.78
N PRO A 129 7.95 -0.65 11.79
CA PRO A 129 7.80 -1.44 10.58
C PRO A 129 9.12 -1.63 9.85
N SER A 130 9.45 -2.86 9.47
CA SER A 130 10.60 -3.19 8.63
C SER A 130 10.28 -3.06 7.15
N PHE A 131 9.03 -3.31 6.78
CA PHE A 131 8.49 -3.23 5.42
C PHE A 131 7.05 -2.76 5.45
N PHE A 132 6.56 -2.40 4.25
CA PHE A 132 5.14 -2.22 4.00
C PHE A 132 4.74 -3.11 2.83
N VAL A 133 3.56 -3.72 2.92
CA VAL A 133 2.88 -4.34 1.77
C VAL A 133 1.72 -3.46 1.37
N ALA A 134 1.55 -3.25 0.08
CA ALA A 134 0.43 -2.48 -0.43
C ALA A 134 -0.21 -3.18 -1.63
N SER A 135 -1.54 -3.11 -1.68
CA SER A 135 -2.35 -3.52 -2.83
C SER A 135 -3.28 -2.37 -3.21
N ARG A 136 -3.32 -2.07 -4.50
CA ARG A 136 -4.23 -1.08 -5.09
C ARG A 136 -5.12 -1.78 -6.09
N GLY A 137 -6.43 -1.59 -5.98
CA GLY A 137 -7.40 -2.18 -6.89
C GLY A 137 -8.41 -1.16 -7.36
N HIS A 138 -8.78 -1.22 -8.65
CA HIS A 138 -9.79 -0.37 -9.25
C HIS A 138 -11.20 -0.90 -8.92
N HIS A 139 -11.94 -0.14 -8.13
CA HIS A 139 -13.33 -0.41 -7.81
C HIS A 139 -14.25 0.13 -8.91
N ALA A 140 -15.33 -0.58 -9.19
CA ALA A 140 -16.29 -0.17 -10.24
C ALA A 140 -17.04 1.11 -9.87
N ASP A 141 -17.25 1.33 -8.58
CA ASP A 141 -17.96 2.48 -8.03
C ASP A 141 -17.50 2.71 -6.59
N VAL A 142 -17.30 3.97 -6.23
CA VAL A 142 -16.94 4.41 -4.88
C VAL A 142 -17.89 5.50 -4.36
N GLY A 143 -19.11 5.54 -4.90
CA GLY A 143 -20.09 6.58 -4.64
C GLY A 143 -19.89 7.79 -5.55
N GLY A 144 -20.46 8.94 -5.14
CA GLY A 144 -20.46 10.16 -5.94
C GLY A 144 -21.79 10.42 -6.62
N ILE A 145 -21.81 11.44 -7.50
CA ILE A 145 -23.05 11.92 -8.14
C ILE A 145 -23.49 11.08 -9.34
N ALA A 146 -22.62 10.19 -9.82
CA ALA A 146 -22.94 9.22 -10.88
C ALA A 146 -22.11 7.96 -10.71
N PRO A 147 -22.65 6.78 -11.10
CA PRO A 147 -21.87 5.54 -11.11
C PRO A 147 -20.65 5.63 -12.03
N GLY A 148 -19.59 4.98 -11.64
CA GLY A 148 -18.35 4.88 -12.43
C GLY A 148 -17.20 5.71 -11.87
N SER A 149 -16.11 5.83 -12.64
CA SER A 149 -14.83 6.27 -12.09
C SER A 149 -14.48 7.74 -12.31
N MET A 150 -15.10 8.45 -13.20
CA MET A 150 -14.82 9.88 -13.46
C MET A 150 -16.03 10.56 -14.11
N PRO A 151 -16.99 11.04 -13.32
CA PRO A 151 -18.13 11.76 -13.87
C PRO A 151 -17.67 13.05 -14.57
N SER A 152 -18.01 13.21 -15.85
CA SER A 152 -17.54 14.36 -16.67
C SER A 152 -18.08 15.71 -16.22
N PHE A 153 -19.04 15.73 -15.31
CA PHE A 153 -19.69 16.94 -14.76
C PHE A 153 -19.38 17.15 -13.28
N SER A 154 -18.52 16.35 -12.66
CA SER A 154 -18.02 16.60 -11.29
C SER A 154 -17.29 17.93 -11.22
N ARG A 155 -17.46 18.65 -10.11
CA ARG A 155 -16.82 19.94 -9.84
C ARG A 155 -15.95 19.91 -8.60
N THR A 156 -16.18 18.95 -7.75
CA THR A 156 -15.47 18.75 -6.49
C THR A 156 -15.10 17.28 -6.34
N ILE A 157 -14.10 16.96 -5.52
CA ILE A 157 -13.71 15.58 -5.25
C ILE A 157 -14.85 14.78 -4.59
N ALA A 158 -15.71 15.44 -3.81
CA ALA A 158 -16.88 14.82 -3.20
C ALA A 158 -17.92 14.37 -4.24
N ASP A 159 -17.97 15.01 -5.39
CA ASP A 159 -18.86 14.62 -6.50
C ASP A 159 -18.36 13.30 -7.14
N GLU A 160 -17.08 12.98 -7.01
CA GLU A 160 -16.46 11.79 -7.60
C GLU A 160 -16.57 10.56 -6.72
N GLY A 161 -16.82 10.72 -5.42
CA GLY A 161 -17.04 9.61 -4.51
C GLY A 161 -16.34 9.74 -3.17
N LEU A 162 -16.19 8.61 -2.50
CA LEU A 162 -15.59 8.51 -1.19
C LEU A 162 -14.09 8.81 -1.23
N LEU A 163 -13.66 9.79 -0.43
CA LEU A 163 -12.26 10.10 -0.19
C LEU A 163 -11.77 9.40 1.08
N LEU A 164 -10.75 8.56 0.95
CA LEU A 164 -10.05 7.88 2.03
C LEU A 164 -8.63 8.43 2.14
N ARG A 165 -8.24 8.88 3.32
CA ARG A 165 -6.91 9.40 3.56
C ARG A 165 -6.29 8.70 4.77
N ASN A 166 -5.54 7.64 4.50
CA ASN A 166 -4.92 6.77 5.51
C ASN A 166 -5.91 6.35 6.62
N GLN A 167 -7.15 6.03 6.19
CA GLN A 167 -8.21 5.60 7.10
C GLN A 167 -7.88 4.22 7.68
N LEU A 168 -7.80 4.12 8.99
CA LEU A 168 -7.59 2.83 9.65
C LEU A 168 -8.79 1.91 9.41
N PHE A 169 -8.56 0.78 8.76
CA PHE A 169 -9.57 -0.19 8.36
C PHE A 169 -9.51 -1.48 9.17
N VAL A 170 -8.29 -1.95 9.45
CA VAL A 170 -8.03 -3.09 10.32
C VAL A 170 -7.13 -2.63 11.45
N ARG A 171 -7.50 -2.94 12.68
CA ARG A 171 -6.69 -2.69 13.87
C ARG A 171 -6.27 -4.01 14.49
N GLN A 172 -4.97 -4.30 14.48
CA GLN A 172 -4.41 -5.51 15.09
C GLN A 172 -5.13 -6.80 14.64
N GLY A 173 -5.40 -6.93 13.34
CA GLY A 173 -6.08 -8.07 12.73
C GLY A 173 -7.62 -8.07 12.88
N ARG A 174 -8.22 -7.03 13.44
CA ARG A 174 -9.68 -6.90 13.55
C ARG A 174 -10.21 -5.82 12.62
N VAL A 175 -11.13 -6.17 11.75
CA VAL A 175 -11.83 -5.23 10.86
C VAL A 175 -12.69 -4.28 11.71
N LEU A 176 -12.55 -2.98 11.46
CA LEU A 176 -13.34 -1.93 12.11
C LEU A 176 -14.66 -1.71 11.35
N ALA A 177 -15.55 -2.71 11.40
CA ALA A 177 -16.78 -2.72 10.59
C ALA A 177 -17.74 -1.55 10.90
N ALA A 178 -17.75 -1.05 12.14
CA ALA A 178 -18.62 0.06 12.54
C ALA A 178 -18.23 1.38 11.83
N ASP A 179 -16.96 1.56 11.49
CA ASP A 179 -16.49 2.74 10.77
C ASP A 179 -16.79 2.65 9.26
N LEU A 180 -17.04 1.44 8.75
CA LEU A 180 -17.39 1.20 7.35
C LEU A 180 -18.87 1.51 7.05
N GLU A 181 -19.79 1.21 7.96
CA GLU A 181 -21.21 1.53 7.78
C GLU A 181 -21.47 3.05 7.75
N ALA A 182 -20.54 3.84 8.32
CA ALA A 182 -20.59 5.30 8.23
C ALA A 182 -19.97 5.83 6.92
N VAL A 183 -19.33 4.95 6.14
CA VAL A 183 -18.52 5.28 4.96
C VAL A 183 -19.16 4.75 3.65
N TRP A 184 -20.09 3.78 3.76
CA TRP A 184 -20.91 3.23 2.68
C TRP A 184 -22.39 3.58 2.92
#